data_6e2584a6d02bb40991aba6ad0955add2
#
_entry.id   6e2584a6d02bb40991aba6ad0955add2
#
_cell.length_a   1.000
_cell.length_b   1.000
_cell.length_c   1.000
_cell.angle_alpha   90.00
_cell.angle_beta   90.00
_cell.angle_gamma   90.00
#
_symmetry.space_group_name_H-M   'P 1'
#
loop_
_entity.id
_entity.type
_entity.pdbx_description
1 polymer ?
#
loop_
_entity_poly.entity_id
_entity_poly.type
_entity_poly.pdbx_seq_one_letter_code
_entity_poly.pdbx_strand_id
1 'polypeptide(L)'
;MKKLIFIASLLAVACNDIEPIDIDTPKREINTQALTQYKADLNKRAITMGMLYNWGKEAGAILMNTPDSLDVIVVKNNYNAIDEILQNDLRDVQQKKATKVLLGIDFSAATTTDTTKLTKQANDALAIAKANGFNGVSVEFPQESSDYFSQAAFDAVLSAIVANKGNLLFAVENMYGGDTKHIEKANWVIFRKKDNELLRSFTDQAEKWKTLRYLPSTDFTEEGLDDGYSDSTNFNPDGKNGRYPRTVDIVNWKADNRAGVALYHIEKDYYNLSGKTTSKTLRGIIHKVQQQK
;
A
#
# COMPACT_ATOMS: atom_id res chain seq x y z
N MET A 1 -12.29 67.34 -48.22
CA MET A 1 -11.49 66.11 -48.23
C MET A 1 -10.85 65.96 -46.86
N LYS A 2 -11.42 65.06 -46.05
CA LYS A 2 -11.00 64.84 -44.66
C LYS A 2 -9.91 63.74 -44.66
N LYS A 3 -8.72 64.07 -44.19
CA LYS A 3 -7.65 63.12 -44.02
C LYS A 3 -7.89 62.40 -42.68
N LEU A 4 -8.16 61.11 -42.73
CA LEU A 4 -8.20 60.24 -41.56
C LEU A 4 -6.74 59.89 -41.22
N ILE A 5 -6.31 60.30 -40.04
CA ILE A 5 -5.01 59.86 -39.46
C ILE A 5 -5.30 58.60 -38.66
N PHE A 6 -4.79 57.47 -39.14
CA PHE A 6 -4.78 56.22 -38.42
C PHE A 6 -3.60 56.27 -37.40
N ILE A 7 -3.97 56.35 -36.13
CA ILE A 7 -3.03 56.15 -35.05
C ILE A 7 -2.98 54.66 -34.80
N ALA A 8 -1.93 54.01 -35.28
CA ALA A 8 -1.61 52.64 -34.90
C ALA A 8 -0.98 52.67 -33.52
N SER A 9 -1.76 52.36 -32.50
CA SER A 9 -1.24 52.08 -31.16
C SER A 9 -0.46 50.78 -31.18
N LEU A 10 0.85 50.84 -31.14
CA LEU A 10 1.70 49.74 -30.84
C LEU A 10 1.44 49.35 -29.35
N LEU A 11 0.65 48.32 -29.16
CA LEU A 11 0.65 47.58 -27.91
C LEU A 11 1.98 46.82 -27.88
N ALA A 12 3.01 47.41 -27.26
CA ALA A 12 4.17 46.68 -26.82
C ALA A 12 3.67 45.67 -25.76
N VAL A 13 3.45 44.45 -26.17
CA VAL A 13 3.36 43.32 -25.25
C VAL A 13 4.77 43.18 -24.67
N ALA A 14 4.97 43.79 -23.51
CA ALA A 14 6.09 43.40 -22.66
C ALA A 14 5.86 41.94 -22.29
N CYS A 15 6.49 41.02 -23.04
CA CYS A 15 6.83 39.74 -22.53
C CYS A 15 7.74 40.01 -21.33
N ASN A 16 7.16 40.05 -20.13
CA ASN A 16 7.95 39.85 -18.95
C ASN A 16 8.54 38.47 -19.12
N ASP A 17 9.84 38.42 -19.36
CA ASP A 17 10.62 37.25 -19.08
C ASP A 17 10.45 36.99 -17.60
N ILE A 18 9.42 36.21 -17.28
CA ILE A 18 9.32 35.54 -15.97
C ILE A 18 10.41 34.49 -16.05
N GLU A 19 11.63 34.89 -15.66
CA GLU A 19 12.66 33.91 -15.36
C GLU A 19 12.00 32.94 -14.36
N PRO A 20 11.97 31.62 -14.66
CA PRO A 20 11.48 30.67 -13.69
C PRO A 20 12.34 30.90 -12.45
N ILE A 21 11.72 31.32 -11.37
CA ILE A 21 12.38 31.36 -10.06
C ILE A 21 12.80 29.90 -9.84
N ASP A 22 14.08 29.65 -9.98
CA ASP A 22 14.70 28.40 -9.60
C ASP A 22 14.47 28.30 -8.10
N ILE A 23 13.33 27.70 -7.72
CA ILE A 23 13.08 27.35 -6.34
C ILE A 23 14.07 26.23 -6.09
N ASP A 24 15.20 26.60 -5.52
CA ASP A 24 16.20 25.68 -4.99
C ASP A 24 15.52 24.90 -3.87
N THR A 25 14.68 23.95 -4.30
CA THR A 25 14.09 22.98 -3.36
C THR A 25 15.28 22.16 -2.90
N PRO A 26 15.67 22.27 -1.61
CA PRO A 26 16.79 21.50 -1.10
C PRO A 26 16.53 20.06 -1.47
N LYS A 27 17.40 19.48 -2.33
CA LYS A 27 17.33 18.06 -2.69
C LYS A 27 17.46 17.32 -1.39
N ARG A 28 16.33 16.75 -0.94
CA ARG A 28 16.31 15.95 0.29
C ARG A 28 17.21 14.75 0.05
N GLU A 29 18.36 14.74 0.67
CA GLU A 29 19.26 13.60 0.63
C GLU A 29 18.61 12.42 1.38
N ILE A 30 18.47 11.31 0.67
CA ILE A 30 17.99 10.07 1.25
C ILE A 30 19.17 9.39 1.92
N ASN A 31 19.11 9.20 3.23
CA ASN A 31 20.11 8.42 3.96
C ASN A 31 19.89 6.92 3.73
N THR A 32 20.33 6.44 2.57
CA THR A 32 20.18 5.04 2.14
C THR A 32 20.78 4.05 3.13
N GLN A 33 21.94 4.37 3.73
CA GLN A 33 22.59 3.48 4.69
C GLN A 33 21.73 3.30 5.95
N ALA A 34 21.23 4.39 6.52
CA ALA A 34 20.36 4.33 7.69
C ALA A 34 19.06 3.57 7.40
N LEU A 35 18.46 3.79 6.22
CA LEU A 35 17.25 3.08 5.81
C LEU A 35 17.50 1.59 5.59
N THR A 36 18.64 1.22 5.00
CA THR A 36 19.03 -0.19 4.83
C THR A 36 19.20 -0.89 6.17
N GLN A 37 19.88 -0.27 7.10
CA GLN A 37 20.04 -0.81 8.45
C GLN A 37 18.70 -0.94 9.19
N TYR A 38 17.87 0.09 9.12
CA TYR A 38 16.54 0.10 9.74
C TYR A 38 15.64 -1.00 9.19
N LYS A 39 15.67 -1.24 7.86
CA LYS A 39 14.82 -2.22 7.17
C LYS A 39 15.49 -3.58 6.97
N ALA A 40 16.66 -3.84 7.57
CA ALA A 40 17.42 -5.07 7.37
C ALA A 40 16.63 -6.33 7.81
N ASP A 41 15.87 -6.23 8.89
CA ASP A 41 15.08 -7.35 9.40
C ASP A 41 13.65 -6.93 9.72
N LEU A 42 12.79 -7.09 8.73
CA LEU A 42 11.36 -6.78 8.83
C LEU A 42 10.62 -7.77 9.76
N ASN A 43 11.24 -8.89 10.14
CA ASN A 43 10.60 -9.88 11.01
C ASN A 43 10.73 -9.53 12.49
N LYS A 44 11.69 -8.70 12.86
CA LYS A 44 11.97 -8.37 14.27
C LYS A 44 11.24 -7.17 14.82
N ARG A 45 10.44 -6.50 14.01
CA ARG A 45 9.71 -5.30 14.41
C ARG A 45 8.35 -5.19 13.75
N ALA A 46 7.54 -4.27 14.25
CA ALA A 46 6.32 -3.86 13.57
C ALA A 46 6.66 -3.11 12.27
N ILE A 47 5.90 -3.39 11.19
CA ILE A 47 6.09 -2.79 9.88
C ILE A 47 4.88 -1.96 9.47
N THR A 48 5.10 -1.05 8.53
CA THR A 48 4.02 -0.39 7.79
C THR A 48 4.06 -0.88 6.35
N MET A 49 2.95 -1.47 5.91
CA MET A 49 2.75 -1.93 4.53
C MET A 49 1.74 -1.03 3.84
N GLY A 50 2.07 -0.53 2.67
CA GLY A 50 1.20 0.31 1.85
C GLY A 50 0.76 -0.41 0.59
N MET A 51 -0.56 -0.45 0.31
CA MET A 51 -1.13 -0.92 -0.94
C MET A 51 -1.31 0.27 -1.86
N LEU A 52 -0.58 0.27 -2.98
CA LEU A 52 -0.54 1.36 -3.94
C LEU A 52 -1.26 0.95 -5.21
N TYR A 53 -2.23 1.76 -5.60
CA TYR A 53 -3.00 1.58 -6.82
C TYR A 53 -2.56 2.55 -7.92
N ASN A 54 -2.83 2.20 -9.17
CA ASN A 54 -2.57 3.04 -10.34
C ASN A 54 -1.09 3.44 -10.49
N TRP A 55 -0.17 2.52 -10.21
CA TRP A 55 1.27 2.76 -10.28
C TRP A 55 1.67 3.49 -11.56
N GLY A 56 2.36 4.63 -11.41
CA GLY A 56 2.85 5.47 -12.49
C GLY A 56 1.80 6.39 -13.15
N LYS A 57 0.52 6.39 -12.71
CA LYS A 57 -0.53 7.20 -13.34
C LYS A 57 -0.69 8.60 -12.76
N GLU A 58 -0.29 8.79 -11.52
CA GLU A 58 -0.35 10.07 -10.81
C GLU A 58 0.81 10.20 -9.82
N ALA A 59 1.13 11.41 -9.39
CA ALA A 59 2.27 11.67 -8.52
C ALA A 59 2.20 10.86 -7.20
N GLY A 60 1.02 10.66 -6.63
CA GLY A 60 0.81 9.84 -5.43
C GLY A 60 1.07 8.35 -5.66
N ALA A 61 0.97 7.90 -6.90
CA ALA A 61 1.16 6.51 -7.31
C ALA A 61 2.56 6.21 -7.88
N ILE A 62 3.55 7.03 -7.57
CA ILE A 62 4.97 6.80 -7.87
C ILE A 62 5.65 6.28 -6.61
N LEU A 63 6.35 5.15 -6.70
CA LEU A 63 6.99 4.48 -5.56
C LEU A 63 8.01 5.40 -4.87
N MET A 64 8.80 6.13 -5.65
CA MET A 64 9.77 7.09 -5.11
C MET A 64 9.13 8.28 -4.38
N ASN A 65 7.85 8.56 -4.59
CA ASN A 65 7.15 9.64 -3.89
C ASN A 65 6.57 9.19 -2.53
N THR A 66 6.60 7.90 -2.22
CA THR A 66 6.16 7.40 -0.91
C THR A 66 7.15 7.80 0.20
N PRO A 67 6.73 7.83 1.48
CA PRO A 67 7.63 8.11 2.60
C PRO A 67 8.82 7.13 2.66
N ASP A 68 10.03 7.66 2.95
CA ASP A 68 11.27 6.86 2.96
C ASP A 68 11.23 5.73 3.99
N SER A 69 10.52 5.93 5.10
CA SER A 69 10.39 4.96 6.19
C SER A 69 9.29 3.91 5.96
N LEU A 70 8.57 3.95 4.83
CA LEU A 70 7.61 2.92 4.47
C LEU A 70 8.35 1.61 4.18
N ASP A 71 7.96 0.54 4.86
CA ASP A 71 8.72 -0.72 4.87
C ASP A 71 8.46 -1.57 3.64
N VAL A 72 7.19 -1.75 3.32
CA VAL A 72 6.72 -2.60 2.23
C VAL A 72 5.68 -1.84 1.41
N ILE A 73 5.74 -1.96 0.09
CA ILE A 73 4.71 -1.50 -0.84
C ILE A 73 4.21 -2.69 -1.63
N VAL A 74 2.90 -2.81 -1.75
CA VAL A 74 2.24 -3.75 -2.67
C VAL A 74 1.70 -2.96 -3.85
N VAL A 75 2.20 -3.20 -5.05
CA VAL A 75 1.67 -2.64 -6.29
C VAL A 75 0.47 -3.45 -6.71
N LYS A 76 -0.74 -2.90 -6.55
CA LYS A 76 -2.01 -3.63 -6.74
C LYS A 76 -2.42 -3.77 -8.21
N ASN A 77 -2.05 -2.83 -9.06
CA ASN A 77 -2.38 -2.85 -10.48
C ASN A 77 -1.38 -2.05 -11.32
N ASN A 78 -1.61 -2.02 -12.65
CA ASN A 78 -0.79 -1.33 -13.64
C ASN A 78 0.64 -1.86 -13.81
N TYR A 79 0.82 -3.17 -13.59
CA TYR A 79 2.11 -3.87 -13.76
C TYR A 79 2.16 -4.82 -14.96
N ASN A 80 1.11 -4.85 -15.80
CA ASN A 80 1.07 -5.73 -16.98
C ASN A 80 1.98 -5.23 -18.13
N ALA A 81 2.33 -3.95 -18.13
CA ALA A 81 3.21 -3.33 -19.11
C ALA A 81 4.17 -2.38 -18.38
N ILE A 82 5.25 -2.94 -17.83
CA ILE A 82 6.27 -2.18 -17.09
C ILE A 82 7.27 -1.65 -18.14
N ASP A 83 7.21 -0.34 -18.36
CA ASP A 83 8.17 0.39 -19.18
C ASP A 83 9.44 0.76 -18.41
N GLU A 84 10.38 1.41 -19.08
CA GLU A 84 11.65 1.83 -18.46
C GLU A 84 11.45 2.80 -17.28
N ILE A 85 10.43 3.66 -17.33
CA ILE A 85 10.14 4.62 -16.26
C ILE A 85 9.69 3.89 -15.00
N LEU A 86 8.75 2.96 -15.14
CA LEU A 86 8.28 2.13 -14.02
C LEU A 86 9.37 1.20 -13.51
N GLN A 87 10.20 0.64 -14.41
CA GLN A 87 11.33 -0.19 -14.00
C GLN A 87 12.36 0.60 -13.19
N ASN A 88 12.63 1.84 -13.57
CA ASN A 88 13.51 2.74 -12.83
C ASN A 88 12.92 3.12 -11.47
N ASP A 89 11.61 3.45 -11.40
CA ASP A 89 10.91 3.76 -10.15
C ASP A 89 10.97 2.58 -9.16
N LEU A 90 10.73 1.36 -9.64
CA LEU A 90 10.84 0.13 -8.85
C LEU A 90 12.26 -0.07 -8.30
N ARG A 91 13.26 0.02 -9.17
CA ARG A 91 14.66 -0.14 -8.79
C ARG A 91 15.10 0.93 -7.79
N ASP A 92 14.74 2.19 -8.06
CA ASP A 92 15.16 3.32 -7.25
C ASP A 92 14.60 3.29 -5.84
N VAL A 93 13.32 2.95 -5.66
CA VAL A 93 12.73 2.82 -4.31
C VAL A 93 13.38 1.70 -3.52
N GLN A 94 13.68 0.58 -4.17
CA GLN A 94 14.36 -0.55 -3.54
C GLN A 94 15.82 -0.21 -3.15
N GLN A 95 16.57 0.43 -4.03
CA GLN A 95 17.97 0.72 -3.81
C GLN A 95 18.19 1.94 -2.92
N LYS A 96 17.45 3.03 -3.13
CA LYS A 96 17.63 4.29 -2.41
C LYS A 96 16.94 4.30 -1.05
N LYS A 97 15.76 3.68 -0.95
CA LYS A 97 14.95 3.65 0.28
C LYS A 97 14.94 2.31 1.00
N ALA A 98 15.55 1.28 0.42
CA ALA A 98 15.51 -0.10 0.92
C ALA A 98 14.07 -0.65 1.14
N THR A 99 13.07 -0.03 0.53
CA THR A 99 11.67 -0.45 0.62
C THR A 99 11.47 -1.74 -0.16
N LYS A 100 10.78 -2.71 0.43
CA LYS A 100 10.42 -3.95 -0.28
C LYS A 100 9.17 -3.70 -1.12
N VAL A 101 9.21 -4.12 -2.38
CA VAL A 101 8.07 -3.96 -3.29
C VAL A 101 7.55 -5.33 -3.70
N LEU A 102 6.29 -5.58 -3.41
CA LEU A 102 5.56 -6.80 -3.76
C LEU A 102 4.61 -6.51 -4.93
N LEU A 103 4.41 -7.49 -5.78
CA LEU A 103 3.38 -7.46 -6.81
C LEU A 103 2.08 -8.02 -6.25
N GLY A 104 0.97 -7.30 -6.38
CA GLY A 104 -0.36 -7.71 -5.93
C GLY A 104 -1.02 -8.67 -6.94
N ILE A 105 -1.50 -9.80 -6.46
CA ILE A 105 -2.29 -10.76 -7.25
C ILE A 105 -3.69 -10.72 -6.69
N ASP A 106 -4.67 -10.33 -7.51
CA ASP A 106 -6.04 -10.09 -7.06
C ASP A 106 -6.97 -11.22 -7.53
N PHE A 107 -7.54 -11.93 -6.56
CA PHE A 107 -8.61 -12.90 -6.73
C PHE A 107 -9.91 -12.46 -6.04
N SER A 108 -9.98 -11.24 -5.51
CA SER A 108 -11.13 -10.76 -4.73
C SER A 108 -12.43 -10.75 -5.54
N ALA A 109 -12.33 -10.56 -6.84
CA ALA A 109 -13.44 -10.57 -7.78
C ALA A 109 -13.43 -11.79 -8.71
N ALA A 110 -12.79 -12.90 -8.31
CA ALA A 110 -12.73 -14.10 -9.13
C ALA A 110 -14.14 -14.67 -9.37
N THR A 111 -14.45 -14.95 -10.62
CA THR A 111 -15.75 -15.47 -11.08
C THR A 111 -15.63 -16.88 -11.68
N THR A 112 -14.51 -17.55 -11.50
CA THR A 112 -14.25 -18.89 -12.03
C THR A 112 -13.97 -19.88 -10.91
N THR A 113 -14.50 -21.10 -11.05
CA THR A 113 -14.17 -22.24 -10.19
C THR A 113 -13.03 -23.10 -10.74
N ASP A 114 -12.52 -22.75 -11.94
CA ASP A 114 -11.46 -23.50 -12.62
C ASP A 114 -10.10 -23.25 -11.95
N THR A 115 -9.69 -24.16 -11.09
CA THR A 115 -8.42 -24.09 -10.37
C THR A 115 -7.21 -24.01 -11.30
N THR A 116 -7.29 -24.55 -12.52
CA THR A 116 -6.20 -24.47 -13.50
C THR A 116 -5.99 -23.04 -13.98
N LYS A 117 -7.08 -22.31 -14.23
CA LYS A 117 -7.00 -20.89 -14.61
C LYS A 117 -6.48 -20.03 -13.47
N LEU A 118 -6.96 -20.28 -12.25
CA LEU A 118 -6.51 -19.53 -11.07
C LEU A 118 -5.03 -19.76 -10.77
N THR A 119 -4.58 -21.00 -10.82
CA THR A 119 -3.15 -21.31 -10.61
C THR A 119 -2.27 -20.77 -11.73
N LYS A 120 -2.77 -20.78 -12.98
CA LYS A 120 -2.06 -20.14 -14.10
C LYS A 120 -1.91 -18.64 -13.87
N GLN A 121 -2.97 -17.93 -13.48
CA GLN A 121 -2.90 -16.50 -13.15
C GLN A 121 -1.87 -16.22 -12.04
N ALA A 122 -1.83 -17.03 -11.00
CA ALA A 122 -0.85 -16.91 -9.93
C ALA A 122 0.59 -17.10 -10.43
N ASN A 123 0.82 -18.10 -11.27
CA ASN A 123 2.13 -18.39 -11.85
C ASN A 123 2.59 -17.32 -12.85
N ASP A 124 1.68 -16.81 -13.68
CA ASP A 124 1.97 -15.70 -14.60
C ASP A 124 2.41 -14.45 -13.81
N ALA A 125 1.71 -14.11 -12.74
CA ALA A 125 2.06 -13.00 -11.86
C ALA A 125 3.41 -13.22 -11.16
N LEU A 126 3.71 -14.43 -10.70
CA LEU A 126 5.02 -14.78 -10.16
C LEU A 126 6.14 -14.62 -11.21
N ALA A 127 5.88 -14.99 -12.47
CA ALA A 127 6.83 -14.80 -13.54
C ALA A 127 7.11 -13.30 -13.79
N ILE A 128 6.06 -12.47 -13.82
CA ILE A 128 6.20 -11.01 -13.92
C ILE A 128 7.02 -10.46 -12.74
N ALA A 129 6.72 -10.88 -11.51
CA ALA A 129 7.43 -10.43 -10.33
C ALA A 129 8.93 -10.74 -10.39
N LYS A 130 9.29 -11.96 -10.81
CA LYS A 130 10.68 -12.39 -10.97
C LYS A 130 11.39 -11.65 -12.08
N ALA A 131 10.75 -11.54 -13.25
CA ALA A 131 11.35 -10.91 -14.43
C ALA A 131 11.65 -9.43 -14.21
N ASN A 132 10.85 -8.74 -13.41
CA ASN A 132 10.99 -7.30 -13.16
C ASN A 132 11.68 -6.95 -11.82
N GLY A 133 12.11 -7.95 -11.04
CA GLY A 133 12.87 -7.70 -9.82
C GLY A 133 12.03 -7.24 -8.62
N PHE A 134 10.74 -7.58 -8.55
CA PHE A 134 9.96 -7.41 -7.33
C PHE A 134 10.54 -8.27 -6.20
N ASN A 135 10.42 -7.79 -4.97
CA ASN A 135 10.91 -8.52 -3.80
C ASN A 135 9.98 -9.67 -3.39
N GLY A 136 8.75 -9.71 -3.92
CA GLY A 136 7.77 -10.72 -3.56
C GLY A 136 6.41 -10.52 -4.20
N VAL A 137 5.42 -11.23 -3.68
CA VAL A 137 4.02 -11.12 -4.09
C VAL A 137 3.10 -11.01 -2.89
N SER A 138 1.97 -10.34 -3.07
CA SER A 138 0.84 -10.33 -2.13
C SER A 138 -0.41 -10.84 -2.85
N VAL A 139 -1.12 -11.75 -2.23
CA VAL A 139 -2.29 -12.38 -2.85
C VAL A 139 -3.53 -11.98 -2.10
N GLU A 140 -4.45 -11.29 -2.78
CA GLU A 140 -5.75 -10.92 -2.23
C GLU A 140 -6.81 -11.94 -2.63
N PHE A 141 -7.46 -12.52 -1.62
CA PHE A 141 -8.58 -13.43 -1.79
C PHE A 141 -9.91 -12.70 -1.54
N PRO A 142 -11.06 -13.27 -1.95
CA PRO A 142 -12.36 -12.73 -1.57
C PRO A 142 -12.48 -12.57 -0.06
N GLN A 143 -13.19 -11.54 0.38
CA GLN A 143 -13.39 -11.26 1.82
C GLN A 143 -14.35 -12.26 2.48
N GLU A 144 -15.25 -12.81 1.70
CA GLU A 144 -16.28 -13.78 2.13
C GLU A 144 -16.25 -14.99 1.20
N SER A 145 -16.82 -16.12 1.68
CA SER A 145 -17.01 -17.28 0.83
C SER A 145 -17.92 -16.92 -0.34
N SER A 146 -17.53 -17.33 -1.52
CA SER A 146 -18.34 -17.16 -2.73
C SER A 146 -18.49 -18.50 -3.42
N ASP A 147 -19.56 -18.65 -4.19
CA ASP A 147 -19.77 -19.84 -5.01
C ASP A 147 -18.67 -20.03 -6.07
N TYR A 148 -17.92 -18.96 -6.33
CA TYR A 148 -16.86 -18.94 -7.35
C TYR A 148 -15.47 -19.23 -6.79
N PHE A 149 -15.23 -18.99 -5.51
CA PHE A 149 -13.91 -19.21 -4.91
C PHE A 149 -14.00 -20.19 -3.75
N SER A 150 -13.90 -21.46 -4.09
CA SER A 150 -13.98 -22.56 -3.12
C SER A 150 -12.68 -22.71 -2.31
N GLN A 151 -12.75 -23.47 -1.21
CA GLN A 151 -11.56 -23.87 -0.44
C GLN A 151 -10.52 -24.58 -1.33
N ALA A 152 -10.95 -25.40 -2.27
CA ALA A 152 -10.04 -26.08 -3.21
C ALA A 152 -9.31 -25.08 -4.11
N ALA A 153 -9.98 -24.01 -4.55
CA ALA A 153 -9.35 -22.93 -5.33
C ALA A 153 -8.32 -22.18 -4.49
N PHE A 154 -8.65 -21.85 -3.25
CA PHE A 154 -7.74 -21.21 -2.30
C PHE A 154 -6.47 -22.05 -2.08
N ASP A 155 -6.62 -23.33 -1.77
CA ASP A 155 -5.49 -24.24 -1.54
C ASP A 155 -4.64 -24.43 -2.80
N ALA A 156 -5.28 -24.52 -3.98
CA ALA A 156 -4.57 -24.67 -5.25
C ALA A 156 -3.71 -23.44 -5.55
N VAL A 157 -4.25 -22.23 -5.38
CA VAL A 157 -3.51 -20.97 -5.59
C VAL A 157 -2.35 -20.85 -4.62
N LEU A 158 -2.58 -21.06 -3.32
CA LEU A 158 -1.52 -21.00 -2.30
C LEU A 158 -0.43 -22.03 -2.55
N SER A 159 -0.80 -23.27 -2.89
CA SER A 159 0.15 -24.34 -3.22
C SER A 159 1.01 -23.96 -4.41
N ALA A 160 0.41 -23.43 -5.49
CA ALA A 160 1.13 -23.00 -6.68
C ALA A 160 2.15 -21.89 -6.37
N ILE A 161 1.75 -20.90 -5.56
CA ILE A 161 2.64 -19.80 -5.15
C ILE A 161 3.77 -20.33 -4.30
N VAL A 162 3.50 -21.12 -3.28
CA VAL A 162 4.52 -21.67 -2.37
C VAL A 162 5.52 -22.52 -3.10
N ALA A 163 5.06 -23.34 -4.06
CA ALA A 163 5.94 -24.19 -4.88
C ALA A 163 6.85 -23.36 -5.80
N ASN A 164 6.38 -22.24 -6.30
CA ASN A 164 7.06 -21.49 -7.37
C ASN A 164 7.68 -20.17 -6.91
N LYS A 165 7.37 -19.62 -5.73
CA LYS A 165 7.90 -18.31 -5.30
C LYS A 165 9.42 -18.27 -5.07
N GLY A 166 10.03 -19.41 -4.74
CA GLY A 166 11.44 -19.42 -4.34
C GLY A 166 11.69 -18.55 -3.11
N ASN A 167 12.66 -17.64 -3.18
CA ASN A 167 13.03 -16.72 -2.09
C ASN A 167 12.19 -15.44 -2.05
N LEU A 168 11.19 -15.28 -2.91
CA LEU A 168 10.30 -14.13 -2.89
C LEU A 168 9.55 -14.05 -1.55
N LEU A 169 9.40 -12.83 -1.03
CA LEU A 169 8.51 -12.53 0.07
C LEU A 169 7.06 -12.85 -0.33
N PHE A 170 6.26 -13.23 0.65
CA PHE A 170 4.91 -13.66 0.39
C PHE A 170 3.95 -13.08 1.44
N ALA A 171 2.94 -12.36 1.00
CA ALA A 171 1.85 -11.88 1.84
C ALA A 171 0.51 -12.44 1.35
N VAL A 172 -0.43 -12.62 2.28
CA VAL A 172 -1.79 -13.07 1.97
C VAL A 172 -2.78 -12.09 2.55
N GLU A 173 -3.67 -11.61 1.70
CA GLU A 173 -4.74 -10.69 2.06
C GLU A 173 -6.06 -11.45 2.04
N ASN A 174 -6.81 -11.34 3.12
CA ASN A 174 -8.09 -12.02 3.32
C ASN A 174 -7.99 -13.55 3.27
N MET A 175 -7.98 -14.08 4.44
CA MET A 175 -8.04 -15.51 4.62
C MET A 175 -9.33 -15.81 5.35
N TYR A 176 -10.32 -16.22 4.61
CA TYR A 176 -11.46 -16.76 5.28
C TYR A 176 -11.43 -18.30 5.22
N GLY A 177 -11.79 -18.86 6.29
CA GLY A 177 -12.14 -20.26 6.52
C GLY A 177 -11.26 -21.30 5.85
N GLY A 178 -10.49 -22.06 6.43
CA GLY A 178 -9.91 -23.25 5.87
C GLY A 178 -8.60 -23.63 6.44
N ASP A 179 -8.24 -24.82 6.10
CA ASP A 179 -6.97 -25.40 6.41
C ASP A 179 -5.86 -24.58 5.73
N THR A 180 -4.88 -24.23 6.50
CA THR A 180 -3.87 -23.24 6.19
C THR A 180 -2.51 -23.83 5.92
N LYS A 181 -2.48 -25.05 5.47
CA LYS A 181 -1.24 -25.81 5.27
C LYS A 181 -0.14 -25.03 4.52
N HIS A 182 -0.52 -24.13 3.60
CA HIS A 182 0.44 -23.37 2.81
C HIS A 182 0.68 -21.95 3.34
N ILE A 183 -0.21 -21.45 4.18
CA ILE A 183 -0.14 -20.09 4.68
C ILE A 183 0.97 -19.85 5.70
N GLU A 184 1.43 -20.91 6.37
CA GLU A 184 2.59 -20.87 7.25
C GLU A 184 3.85 -20.35 6.54
N LYS A 185 3.87 -20.39 5.20
CA LYS A 185 4.96 -19.85 4.38
C LYS A 185 4.80 -18.37 4.06
N ALA A 186 3.68 -17.74 4.46
CA ALA A 186 3.51 -16.31 4.33
C ALA A 186 4.39 -15.55 5.33
N ASN A 187 4.98 -14.45 4.88
CA ASN A 187 5.68 -13.53 5.76
C ASN A 187 4.70 -12.68 6.57
N TRP A 188 3.56 -12.35 5.97
CA TRP A 188 2.50 -11.57 6.59
C TRP A 188 1.14 -12.03 6.12
N VAL A 189 0.14 -11.89 6.99
CA VAL A 189 -1.27 -12.02 6.67
C VAL A 189 -1.98 -10.73 7.01
N ILE A 190 -2.85 -10.29 6.11
CA ILE A 190 -3.58 -9.02 6.20
C ILE A 190 -5.06 -9.32 6.21
N PHE A 191 -5.78 -8.76 7.15
CA PHE A 191 -7.22 -8.77 7.13
C PHE A 191 -7.74 -7.45 6.57
N ARG A 192 -8.42 -7.54 5.43
CA ARG A 192 -9.16 -6.45 4.82
C ARG A 192 -10.62 -6.83 4.77
N LYS A 193 -11.45 -6.10 5.46
CA LYS A 193 -12.89 -6.17 5.32
C LYS A 193 -13.36 -4.79 4.90
N LYS A 194 -13.97 -4.71 3.72
CA LYS A 194 -14.59 -3.48 3.24
C LYS A 194 -15.64 -3.04 4.25
N ASP A 195 -15.69 -1.74 4.51
CA ASP A 195 -16.66 -1.14 5.45
C ASP A 195 -16.64 -1.77 6.85
N ASN A 196 -15.46 -2.23 7.31
CA ASN A 196 -15.33 -2.78 8.66
C ASN A 196 -15.53 -1.67 9.70
N GLU A 197 -16.58 -1.80 10.50
CA GLU A 197 -16.94 -0.83 11.54
C GLU A 197 -16.48 -1.25 12.95
N LEU A 198 -15.95 -2.46 13.09
CA LEU A 198 -15.64 -3.05 14.38
C LEU A 198 -14.15 -3.39 14.54
N LEU A 199 -13.53 -2.80 15.56
CA LEU A 199 -12.14 -3.09 15.92
C LEU A 199 -11.95 -4.54 16.37
N ARG A 200 -12.94 -5.14 17.05
CA ARG A 200 -12.91 -6.54 17.46
C ARG A 200 -12.78 -7.53 16.30
N SER A 201 -13.17 -7.15 15.07
CA SER A 201 -12.99 -8.01 13.91
C SER A 201 -11.52 -8.38 13.69
N PHE A 202 -10.59 -7.47 14.02
CA PHE A 202 -9.16 -7.77 13.97
C PHE A 202 -8.73 -8.75 15.05
N THR A 203 -9.33 -8.65 16.25
CA THR A 203 -9.06 -9.56 17.37
C THR A 203 -9.50 -10.99 17.01
N ASP A 204 -10.73 -11.13 16.50
CA ASP A 204 -11.29 -12.41 16.10
C ASP A 204 -10.41 -13.10 15.02
N GLN A 205 -9.89 -12.32 14.07
CA GLN A 205 -8.99 -12.85 13.04
C GLN A 205 -7.59 -13.17 13.58
N ALA A 206 -7.03 -12.32 14.42
CA ALA A 206 -5.72 -12.54 15.03
C ALA A 206 -5.71 -13.79 15.92
N GLU A 207 -6.77 -14.03 16.67
CA GLU A 207 -6.93 -15.25 17.49
C GLU A 207 -7.01 -16.52 16.64
N LYS A 208 -7.69 -16.45 15.49
CA LYS A 208 -7.77 -17.55 14.53
C LYS A 208 -6.38 -17.90 13.95
N TRP A 209 -5.50 -16.91 13.79
CA TRP A 209 -4.21 -17.02 13.11
C TRP A 209 -3.00 -16.79 14.04
N LYS A 210 -3.04 -17.30 15.26
CA LYS A 210 -2.07 -17.03 16.35
C LYS A 210 -0.60 -17.20 15.97
N THR A 211 -0.29 -18.11 15.03
CA THR A 211 1.08 -18.40 14.62
C THR A 211 1.60 -17.53 13.46
N LEU A 212 0.74 -16.71 12.89
CA LEU A 212 1.05 -15.90 11.72
C LEU A 212 1.30 -14.45 12.10
N ARG A 213 2.17 -13.79 11.37
CA ARG A 213 2.44 -12.35 11.53
C ARG A 213 1.31 -11.56 10.91
N TYR A 214 0.48 -10.97 11.74
CA TYR A 214 -0.79 -10.36 11.36
C TYR A 214 -0.72 -8.84 11.27
N LEU A 215 -1.34 -8.28 10.21
CA LEU A 215 -1.48 -6.85 9.98
C LEU A 215 -2.97 -6.47 9.93
N PRO A 216 -3.50 -5.73 10.92
CA PRO A 216 -4.78 -5.06 10.77
C PRO A 216 -4.68 -4.02 9.66
N SER A 217 -5.78 -3.73 8.99
CA SER A 217 -5.77 -2.81 7.86
C SER A 217 -6.90 -1.80 7.88
N THR A 218 -6.68 -0.68 7.18
CA THR A 218 -7.70 0.31 6.83
C THR A 218 -7.42 0.85 5.43
N ASP A 219 -8.39 1.55 4.86
CA ASP A 219 -8.33 2.05 3.48
C ASP A 219 -8.56 3.56 3.47
N PHE A 220 -7.70 4.31 2.79
CA PHE A 220 -7.83 5.77 2.66
C PHE A 220 -9.05 6.22 1.84
N THR A 221 -9.74 5.28 1.19
CA THR A 221 -10.97 5.55 0.43
C THR A 221 -12.25 5.15 1.15
N GLU A 222 -12.15 4.60 2.38
CA GLU A 222 -13.33 4.19 3.14
C GLU A 222 -14.16 5.38 3.62
N GLU A 223 -15.46 5.32 3.42
CA GLU A 223 -16.40 6.20 4.12
C GLU A 223 -16.30 5.92 5.63
N GLY A 224 -16.31 7.00 6.43
CA GLY A 224 -16.19 6.87 7.88
C GLY A 224 -14.78 6.57 8.40
N LEU A 225 -13.73 6.73 7.58
CA LEU A 225 -12.34 6.62 8.05
C LEU A 225 -12.08 7.47 9.30
N ASP A 226 -12.61 8.70 9.33
CA ASP A 226 -12.47 9.63 10.44
C ASP A 226 -13.50 9.39 11.57
N ASP A 227 -14.49 8.52 11.35
CA ASP A 227 -15.52 8.21 12.36
C ASP A 227 -15.03 7.24 13.43
N GLY A 228 -13.88 6.61 13.20
CA GLY A 228 -13.32 5.57 14.06
C GLY A 228 -14.07 4.23 13.97
N TYR A 229 -13.69 3.28 14.81
CA TYR A 229 -14.42 2.03 14.96
C TYR A 229 -15.52 2.18 16.01
N SER A 230 -16.69 1.60 15.76
CA SER A 230 -17.88 1.78 16.62
C SER A 230 -17.72 1.16 18.01
N ASP A 231 -16.87 0.17 18.15
CA ASP A 231 -16.52 -0.51 19.40
C ASP A 231 -15.17 -0.08 20.00
N SER A 232 -14.54 0.96 19.44
CA SER A 232 -13.31 1.53 20.03
C SER A 232 -13.62 2.17 21.38
N THR A 233 -12.85 1.80 22.40
CA THR A 233 -12.91 2.39 23.73
C THR A 233 -12.00 3.62 23.88
N ASN A 234 -11.22 3.94 22.85
CA ASN A 234 -10.34 5.09 22.83
C ASN A 234 -11.15 6.37 22.61
N PHE A 235 -11.15 7.25 23.61
CA PHE A 235 -11.85 8.53 23.51
C PHE A 235 -10.93 9.64 23.00
N ASN A 236 -11.39 10.38 22.01
CA ASN A 236 -10.75 11.59 21.48
C ASN A 236 -11.76 12.74 21.47
N PRO A 237 -11.68 13.70 22.42
CA PRO A 237 -12.66 14.79 22.52
C PRO A 237 -12.70 15.68 21.26
N ASP A 238 -11.59 15.75 20.52
CA ASP A 238 -11.46 16.55 19.30
C ASP A 238 -11.80 15.74 18.04
N GLY A 239 -12.12 14.46 18.20
CA GLY A 239 -12.42 13.54 17.09
C GLY A 239 -13.89 13.54 16.71
N LYS A 240 -14.19 13.16 15.46
CA LYS A 240 -15.55 12.94 15.02
C LYS A 240 -16.19 11.83 15.88
N ASN A 241 -17.39 12.09 16.36
CA ASN A 241 -18.10 11.21 17.30
C ASN A 241 -17.32 10.89 18.60
N GLY A 242 -16.37 11.73 19.02
CA GLY A 242 -15.54 11.48 20.19
C GLY A 242 -14.53 10.33 20.02
N ARG A 243 -14.17 9.96 18.79
CA ARG A 243 -13.32 8.82 18.46
C ARG A 243 -12.06 9.23 17.72
N TYR A 244 -11.04 8.39 17.78
CA TYR A 244 -9.89 8.50 16.91
C TYR A 244 -10.23 7.98 15.49
N PRO A 245 -9.59 8.53 14.44
CA PRO A 245 -9.69 7.95 13.12
C PRO A 245 -9.28 6.45 13.11
N ARG A 246 -9.88 5.65 12.24
CA ARG A 246 -9.56 4.20 12.10
C ARG A 246 -8.07 3.94 11.91
N THR A 247 -7.37 4.85 11.22
CA THR A 247 -5.91 4.78 11.07
C THR A 247 -5.13 4.84 12.38
N VAL A 248 -5.65 5.54 13.38
CA VAL A 248 -5.05 5.62 14.72
C VAL A 248 -5.40 4.40 15.55
N ASP A 249 -6.65 3.95 15.47
CA ASP A 249 -7.12 2.79 16.22
C ASP A 249 -6.37 1.52 15.82
N ILE A 250 -6.15 1.24 14.52
CA ILE A 250 -5.37 0.06 14.08
C ILE A 250 -3.92 0.11 14.53
N VAL A 251 -3.33 1.30 14.65
CA VAL A 251 -1.98 1.45 15.21
C VAL A 251 -1.96 1.14 16.70
N ASN A 252 -2.98 1.55 17.44
CA ASN A 252 -3.06 1.33 18.89
C ASN A 252 -3.58 -0.06 19.25
N TRP A 253 -4.23 -0.76 18.30
CA TRP A 253 -4.73 -2.11 18.51
C TRP A 253 -3.60 -3.09 18.81
N LYS A 254 -3.84 -4.06 19.70
CA LYS A 254 -2.83 -4.99 20.19
C LYS A 254 -3.28 -6.43 20.06
N ALA A 255 -2.36 -7.28 19.64
CA ALA A 255 -2.44 -8.73 19.71
C ALA A 255 -1.01 -9.30 19.70
N ASP A 256 -0.79 -10.49 20.25
CA ASP A 256 0.52 -11.11 20.38
C ASP A 256 1.21 -11.34 19.03
N ASN A 257 0.44 -11.65 18.00
CA ASN A 257 0.92 -11.90 16.65
C ASN A 257 0.89 -10.67 15.74
N ARG A 258 0.58 -9.48 16.27
CA ARG A 258 0.57 -8.25 15.50
C ARG A 258 1.96 -7.92 14.98
N ALA A 259 2.10 -7.78 13.68
CA ALA A 259 3.37 -7.50 13.01
C ALA A 259 3.45 -6.07 12.43
N GLY A 260 2.47 -5.22 12.67
CA GLY A 260 2.41 -3.87 12.15
C GLY A 260 1.01 -3.49 11.66
N VAL A 261 0.93 -2.73 10.58
CA VAL A 261 -0.33 -2.30 9.94
C VAL A 261 -0.23 -2.35 8.42
N ALA A 262 -1.37 -2.54 7.75
CA ALA A 262 -1.50 -2.41 6.31
C ALA A 262 -2.49 -1.30 5.94
N LEU A 263 -2.16 -0.52 4.92
CA LEU A 263 -2.91 0.67 4.52
C LEU A 263 -3.20 0.62 3.02
N TYR A 264 -4.47 0.60 2.65
CA TYR A 264 -4.90 0.56 1.26
C TYR A 264 -5.03 1.96 0.68
N HIS A 265 -4.84 2.09 -0.64
CA HIS A 265 -4.92 3.34 -1.39
C HIS A 265 -4.02 4.46 -0.82
N ILE A 266 -2.76 4.13 -0.52
CA ILE A 266 -1.81 5.10 0.05
C ILE A 266 -1.55 6.29 -0.87
N GLU A 267 -1.78 6.16 -2.18
CA GLU A 267 -1.68 7.24 -3.15
C GLU A 267 -2.67 8.38 -2.88
N LYS A 268 -3.80 8.10 -2.21
CA LYS A 268 -4.82 9.12 -1.88
C LYS A 268 -4.37 10.07 -0.78
N ASP A 269 -3.48 9.64 0.12
CA ASP A 269 -2.93 10.52 1.16
C ASP A 269 -1.79 11.43 0.62
N TYR A 270 -1.33 11.22 -0.62
CA TYR A 270 -0.21 11.99 -1.18
C TYR A 270 -0.43 13.50 -1.11
N TYR A 271 -1.63 13.97 -1.45
CA TYR A 271 -1.99 15.39 -1.45
C TYR A 271 -2.39 15.93 -0.09
N ASN A 272 -2.39 15.10 0.94
CA ASN A 272 -2.58 15.51 2.33
C ASN A 272 -1.26 16.07 2.87
N LEU A 273 -1.17 17.39 2.98
CA LEU A 273 0.06 18.10 3.24
C LEU A 273 0.22 18.48 4.71
N SER A 274 1.46 18.45 5.19
CA SER A 274 1.88 19.10 6.44
C SER A 274 3.07 20.00 6.13
N GLY A 275 2.82 21.30 6.04
CA GLY A 275 3.79 22.26 5.53
C GLY A 275 4.13 21.94 4.06
N LYS A 276 5.42 21.63 3.78
CA LYS A 276 5.88 21.20 2.44
C LYS A 276 5.95 19.68 2.24
N THR A 277 5.45 18.89 3.19
CA THR A 277 5.59 17.43 3.19
C THR A 277 4.27 16.77 2.81
N THR A 278 4.29 15.89 1.80
CA THR A 278 3.16 15.08 1.33
C THR A 278 2.86 13.90 2.27
N SER A 279 1.72 13.26 2.10
CA SER A 279 1.34 12.02 2.80
C SER A 279 1.36 12.17 4.32
N LYS A 280 0.68 13.19 4.82
CA LYS A 280 0.67 13.57 6.25
C LYS A 280 0.21 12.43 7.15
N THR A 281 -0.92 11.79 6.81
CA THR A 281 -1.49 10.72 7.64
C THR A 281 -0.60 9.50 7.63
N LEU A 282 -0.16 9.07 6.44
CA LEU A 282 0.74 7.93 6.27
C LEU A 282 2.04 8.10 7.06
N ARG A 283 2.66 9.29 7.02
CA ARG A 283 3.87 9.60 7.81
C ARG A 283 3.60 9.52 9.31
N GLY A 284 2.47 10.03 9.76
CA GLY A 284 2.06 9.95 11.16
C GLY A 284 1.87 8.50 11.64
N ILE A 285 1.27 7.65 10.82
CA ILE A 285 1.10 6.22 11.09
C ILE A 285 2.45 5.52 11.17
N ILE A 286 3.33 5.71 10.17
CA ILE A 286 4.67 5.13 10.17
C ILE A 286 5.41 5.50 11.46
N HIS A 287 5.40 6.78 11.83
CA HIS A 287 6.07 7.24 13.05
C HIS A 287 5.53 6.54 14.31
N LYS A 288 4.21 6.42 14.44
CA LYS A 288 3.59 5.72 15.57
C LYS A 288 3.91 4.24 15.60
N VAL A 289 3.91 3.56 14.46
CA VAL A 289 4.29 2.13 14.36
C VAL A 289 5.74 1.91 14.79
N GLN A 290 6.65 2.83 14.41
CA GLN A 290 8.06 2.76 14.78
C GLN A 290 8.33 2.95 16.28
N GLN A 291 7.45 3.64 16.99
CA GLN A 291 7.56 3.85 18.44
C GLN A 291 7.07 2.64 19.25
N GLN A 292 6.40 1.69 18.64
CA GLN A 292 5.92 0.48 19.29
C GLN A 292 7.05 -0.56 19.30
N LYS A 293 7.65 -0.75 20.46
CA LYS A 293 8.69 -1.76 20.73
C LYS A 293 8.05 -3.05 21.24
#